data_dd1b3e8c9a9dde570ab0df9a886f5546
#
_entry.id   dd1b3e8c9a9dde570ab0df9a886f5546
#
_cell.length_a   1.000
_cell.length_b   1.000
_cell.length_c   1.000
_cell.angle_alpha   90.00
_cell.angle_beta   90.00
_cell.angle_gamma   90.00
#
_symmetry.space_group_name_H-M   'P 1'
#
loop_
_entity.id
_entity.type
_entity.pdbx_description
1 polymer ?
#
loop_
_entity_poly.entity_id
_entity_poly.type
_entity_poly.pdbx_seq_one_letter_code
_entity_poly.pdbx_strand_id
1 'polypeptide(L)'
;MDVKIDPVTEEEKARWPKDVIVPLPDPFVDARGAIQPLVDEDMKSCVLISSKKGTVRANHYHKTDWHYCYVLEGRIEYYHRPTGSDAAPEKVMVEA
;
A
#
# COMPACT_ATOMS: atom_id res chain seq x y z
N MET A 1 -11.00 16.31 5.65
CA MET A 1 -10.05 16.44 6.76
C MET A 1 -8.65 16.64 6.19
N ASP A 2 -8.05 17.77 6.50
CA ASP A 2 -6.70 18.07 6.02
C ASP A 2 -5.68 17.51 7.01
N VAL A 3 -4.93 16.53 6.58
CA VAL A 3 -3.81 15.99 7.35
C VAL A 3 -2.52 16.56 6.77
N LYS A 4 -1.78 17.29 7.59
CA LYS A 4 -0.48 17.80 7.19
C LYS A 4 0.56 16.68 7.39
N ILE A 5 1.13 16.20 6.28
CA ILE A 5 2.12 15.14 6.28
C ILE A 5 3.47 15.77 5.92
N ASP A 6 4.48 15.54 6.77
CA ASP A 6 5.84 15.99 6.49
C ASP A 6 6.43 15.21 5.32
N PRO A 7 7.33 15.82 4.53
CA PRO A 7 8.02 15.11 3.46
C PRO A 7 8.74 13.86 3.96
N VAL A 8 8.78 12.85 3.11
CA VAL A 8 9.48 11.59 3.40
C VAL A 8 10.98 11.84 3.49
N THR A 9 11.61 11.33 4.54
CA THR A 9 13.05 11.44 4.75
C THR A 9 13.81 10.33 4.02
N GLU A 10 15.11 10.51 3.80
CA GLU A 10 15.96 9.46 3.20
C GLU A 10 16.05 8.24 4.11
N GLU A 11 16.00 8.41 5.42
CA GLU A 11 15.97 7.30 6.38
C GLU A 11 14.71 6.46 6.23
N GLU A 12 13.57 7.11 6.05
CA GLU A 12 12.30 6.40 5.80
C GLU A 12 12.36 5.63 4.49
N LYS A 13 12.87 6.25 3.42
CA LYS A 13 13.02 5.62 2.11
C LYS A 13 13.91 4.38 2.17
N ALA A 14 14.97 4.41 2.95
CA ALA A 14 15.89 3.28 3.10
C ALA A 14 15.20 2.05 3.73
N ARG A 15 14.12 2.25 4.48
CA ARG A 15 13.34 1.18 5.10
C ARG A 15 12.21 0.66 4.25
N TRP A 16 11.93 1.28 3.10
CA TRP A 16 10.86 0.85 2.23
C TRP A 16 11.13 -0.55 1.65
N PRO A 17 10.10 -1.37 1.50
CA PRO A 17 10.21 -2.61 0.75
C PRO A 17 10.66 -2.34 -0.68
N LYS A 18 11.47 -3.25 -1.23
CA LYS A 18 11.97 -3.11 -2.61
C LYS A 18 10.93 -3.56 -3.64
N ASP A 19 10.07 -4.48 -3.25
CA ASP A 19 9.05 -5.03 -4.13
C ASP A 19 7.70 -4.37 -3.89
N VAL A 20 6.90 -4.25 -4.94
CA VAL A 20 5.55 -3.69 -4.85
C VAL A 20 4.63 -4.56 -4.02
N ILE A 21 4.80 -5.88 -4.07
CA ILE A 21 4.10 -6.82 -3.20
C ILE A 21 4.95 -7.02 -1.95
N VAL A 22 4.42 -6.62 -0.82
CA VAL A 22 5.10 -6.70 0.47
C VAL A 22 4.68 -7.99 1.16
N PRO A 23 5.62 -8.90 1.49
CA PRO A 23 5.27 -10.11 2.21
C PRO A 23 4.82 -9.78 3.62
N LEU A 24 3.81 -10.50 4.10
CA LEU A 24 3.32 -10.39 5.47
C LEU A 24 4.05 -11.39 6.37
N PRO A 25 4.25 -11.05 7.66
CA PRO A 25 4.75 -12.03 8.61
C PRO A 25 3.71 -13.13 8.83
N ASP A 26 4.16 -14.28 9.34
CA ASP A 26 3.27 -15.38 9.65
C ASP A 26 2.25 -14.95 10.72
N PRO A 27 0.98 -15.32 10.56
CA PRO A 27 -0.02 -15.02 11.58
C PRO A 27 0.19 -15.86 12.84
N PHE A 28 -0.16 -15.30 13.99
CA PHE A 28 -0.32 -16.08 15.20
C PHE A 28 -1.67 -16.79 15.16
N VAL A 29 -1.66 -18.11 15.27
CA VAL A 29 -2.88 -18.93 15.17
C VAL A 29 -3.07 -19.75 16.43
N ASP A 30 -4.28 -19.72 16.98
CA ASP A 30 -4.70 -20.58 18.09
C ASP A 30 -6.15 -21.04 17.90
N ALA A 31 -6.72 -21.70 18.91
CA ALA A 31 -8.09 -22.22 18.83
C ALA A 31 -9.17 -21.13 18.67
N ARG A 32 -8.85 -19.86 18.97
CA ARG A 32 -9.78 -18.74 18.85
C ARG A 32 -9.78 -18.11 17.47
N GLY A 33 -8.73 -18.35 16.66
CA GLY A 33 -8.57 -17.75 15.35
C GLY A 33 -7.13 -17.33 15.08
N ALA A 34 -6.95 -16.26 14.33
CA ALA A 34 -5.64 -15.79 13.91
C ALA A 34 -5.46 -14.29 14.13
N ILE A 35 -4.22 -13.90 14.41
CA ILE A 35 -3.80 -12.49 14.45
C ILE A 35 -2.77 -12.30 13.34
N GLN A 36 -3.09 -11.45 12.39
CA GLN A 36 -2.22 -11.13 11.25
C GLN A 36 -1.72 -9.70 11.37
N PRO A 37 -0.44 -9.50 11.69
CA PRO A 37 0.14 -8.15 11.61
C PRO A 37 0.15 -7.65 10.16
N LEU A 38 -0.25 -6.42 9.95
CA LEU A 38 -0.26 -5.79 8.62
C LEU A 38 0.84 -4.74 8.49
N VAL A 39 0.94 -3.85 9.47
CA VAL A 39 1.95 -2.79 9.50
C VAL A 39 2.48 -2.67 10.92
N ASP A 40 3.79 -2.63 11.05
CA ASP A 40 4.48 -2.49 12.34
C ASP A 40 5.48 -1.32 12.26
N GLU A 41 5.01 -0.21 11.75
CA GLU A 41 5.75 1.04 11.59
C GLU A 41 4.88 2.23 11.95
N ASP A 42 5.51 3.37 12.20
CA ASP A 42 4.78 4.61 12.46
C ASP A 42 3.97 5.03 11.23
N MET A 43 2.67 5.18 11.43
CA MET A 43 1.74 5.61 10.39
C MET A 43 1.03 6.88 10.83
N LYS A 44 0.96 7.86 9.94
CA LYS A 44 0.33 9.15 10.23
C LYS A 44 -1.17 9.16 9.95
N SER A 45 -1.64 8.27 9.10
CA SER A 45 -3.07 8.14 8.79
C SER A 45 -3.40 6.73 8.34
N CYS A 46 -4.67 6.37 8.51
CA CYS A 46 -5.21 5.12 8.03
C CYS A 46 -6.60 5.40 7.45
N VAL A 47 -6.85 4.96 6.23
CA VAL A 47 -8.14 5.17 5.59
C VAL A 47 -8.67 3.85 5.04
N LEU A 48 -10.00 3.73 5.05
CA LEU A 48 -10.69 2.60 4.43
C LEU A 48 -11.35 3.11 3.14
N ILE A 49 -11.05 2.44 2.03
CA ILE A 49 -11.54 2.83 0.73
C ILE A 49 -12.39 1.70 0.16
N SER A 50 -13.61 2.01 -0.25
CA SER A 50 -14.42 1.11 -1.04
C SER A 50 -14.52 1.62 -2.48
N SER A 51 -14.57 0.69 -3.43
CA SER A 51 -14.65 1.01 -4.85
C SER A 51 -15.61 0.08 -5.56
N LYS A 52 -16.42 0.65 -6.43
CA LYS A 52 -17.34 -0.13 -7.26
C LYS A 52 -16.54 -0.80 -8.39
N LYS A 53 -17.01 -1.96 -8.83
CA LYS A 53 -16.42 -2.67 -9.96
C LYS A 53 -16.29 -1.76 -11.18
N GLY A 54 -15.15 -1.83 -11.85
CA GLY A 54 -14.88 -1.07 -13.07
C GLY A 54 -14.44 0.36 -12.86
N THR A 55 -14.23 0.79 -11.60
CA THR A 55 -13.75 2.14 -11.33
C THR A 55 -12.22 2.20 -11.29
N VAL A 56 -11.69 3.38 -11.61
CA VAL A 56 -10.25 3.67 -11.57
C VAL A 56 -10.02 4.76 -10.52
N ARG A 57 -9.01 4.57 -9.69
CA ARG A 57 -8.60 5.52 -8.67
C ARG A 57 -7.14 5.86 -8.78
N ALA A 58 -6.75 6.95 -8.13
CA ALA A 58 -5.40 7.49 -8.04
C ALA A 58 -4.92 8.05 -9.37
N ASN A 59 -4.17 7.29 -10.14
CA ASN A 59 -3.61 7.73 -11.41
C ASN A 59 -2.69 8.95 -11.21
N HIS A 60 -1.90 8.93 -10.11
CA HIS A 60 -1.01 10.00 -9.70
C HIS A 60 0.21 9.42 -8.97
N TYR A 61 1.15 10.28 -8.60
CA TYR A 61 2.28 9.89 -7.77
C TYR A 61 2.35 10.77 -6.52
N HIS A 62 3.01 10.27 -5.49
CA HIS A 62 3.19 10.97 -4.22
C HIS A 62 4.54 11.67 -4.17
N LYS A 63 4.54 12.94 -3.79
CA LYS A 63 5.76 13.74 -3.64
C LYS A 63 6.26 13.80 -2.20
N THR A 64 5.34 13.74 -1.24
CA THR A 64 5.63 14.01 0.17
C THR A 64 5.23 12.90 1.11
N ASP A 65 4.54 11.89 0.63
CA ASP A 65 4.07 10.77 1.44
C ASP A 65 4.20 9.44 0.69
N TRP A 66 3.91 8.37 1.40
CA TRP A 66 3.85 7.01 0.89
C TRP A 66 2.80 6.24 1.66
N HIS A 67 2.38 5.09 1.16
CA HIS A 67 1.41 4.27 1.86
C HIS A 67 1.53 2.80 1.51
N TYR A 68 1.03 1.97 2.42
CA TYR A 68 0.72 0.57 2.15
C TYR A 68 -0.75 0.45 1.83
N CYS A 69 -1.08 -0.47 0.91
CA CYS A 69 -2.44 -0.84 0.60
C CYS A 69 -2.66 -2.32 0.95
N TYR A 70 -3.72 -2.60 1.66
CA TYR A 70 -4.15 -3.97 1.95
C TYR A 70 -5.54 -4.20 1.39
N VAL A 71 -5.70 -5.22 0.55
CA VAL A 71 -6.99 -5.54 -0.06
C VAL A 71 -7.76 -6.44 0.90
N LEU A 72 -8.80 -5.88 1.53
CA LEU A 72 -9.64 -6.60 2.51
C LEU A 72 -10.63 -7.53 1.81
N GLU A 73 -11.11 -7.15 0.64
CA GLU A 73 -12.18 -7.82 -0.05
C GLU A 73 -12.06 -7.59 -1.56
N GLY A 74 -12.27 -8.63 -2.36
CA GLY A 74 -12.21 -8.54 -3.81
C GLY A 74 -10.80 -8.57 -4.35
N ARG A 75 -10.62 -7.93 -5.50
CA ARG A 75 -9.33 -7.85 -6.18
C ARG A 75 -9.20 -6.55 -6.95
N ILE A 76 -7.97 -6.10 -7.14
CA ILE A 76 -7.65 -4.92 -7.92
C ILE A 76 -6.54 -5.22 -8.93
N GLU A 77 -6.54 -4.48 -10.04
CA GLU A 77 -5.40 -4.38 -10.94
C GLU A 77 -4.60 -3.15 -10.50
N TYR A 78 -3.40 -3.39 -10.01
CA TYR A 78 -2.52 -2.33 -9.54
C TYR A 78 -1.46 -2.04 -10.58
N TYR A 79 -1.44 -0.79 -11.05
CA TYR A 79 -0.46 -0.31 -12.04
C TYR A 79 0.56 0.57 -11.34
N HIS A 80 1.83 0.31 -11.59
CA HIS A 80 2.91 1.07 -10.97
C HIS A 80 4.10 1.24 -11.91
N ARG A 81 4.85 2.30 -11.68
CA ARG A 81 6.15 2.52 -12.31
C ARG A 81 6.98 3.44 -11.42
N PRO A 82 8.33 3.43 -11.54
CA PRO A 82 9.16 4.41 -10.84
C PRO A 82 8.81 5.83 -11.24
N THR A 83 8.85 6.75 -10.28
CA THR A 83 8.63 8.18 -10.54
C THR A 83 9.67 8.70 -11.51
N GLY A 84 9.22 9.43 -12.53
CA GLY A 84 10.09 9.97 -13.57
C GLY A 84 10.42 9.00 -14.70
N SER A 85 9.95 7.75 -14.62
CA SER A 85 10.12 6.77 -15.71
C SER A 85 9.12 7.01 -16.82
N ASP A 86 9.57 6.91 -18.08
CA ASP A 86 8.72 6.96 -19.27
C ASP A 86 8.26 5.56 -19.71
N ALA A 87 8.68 4.51 -18.99
CA ALA A 87 8.27 3.15 -19.29
C ALA A 87 6.77 2.96 -19.07
N ALA A 88 6.17 2.00 -19.77
CA ALA A 88 4.78 1.61 -19.52
C ALA A 88 4.64 1.08 -18.08
N PRO A 89 3.54 1.41 -17.38
CA PRO A 89 3.31 0.88 -16.03
C PRO A 89 3.22 -0.65 -16.04
N GLU A 90 3.76 -1.26 -15.01
CA GLU A 90 3.59 -2.70 -14.76
C GLU A 90 2.28 -2.94 -14.04
N LYS A 91 1.60 -4.01 -14.41
CA LYS A 91 0.35 -4.42 -13.79
C LYS A 91 0.57 -5.59 -12.84
N VAL A 92 0.03 -5.49 -11.64
CA VAL A 92 0.01 -6.56 -10.64
C VAL A 92 -1.43 -6.76 -10.19
N MET A 93 -1.86 -8.04 -10.13
CA MET A 93 -3.16 -8.39 -9.57
C MET A 93 -3.00 -8.57 -8.06
N VAL A 94 -3.81 -7.86 -7.29
CA VAL A 94 -3.83 -7.97 -5.82
C VAL A 94 -5.20 -8.44 -5.38
N GLU A 95 -5.23 -9.56 -4.66
CA GLU A 95 -6.46 -10.18 -4.16
C GLU A 95 -6.49 -10.20 -2.64
N ALA A 96 -7.71 -10.17 -2.12
CA ALA A 96 -7.91 -10.32 -0.68
C ALA A 96 -7.46 -11.71 -0.18
#